data_3775634a7010819a0cd0375b82b44387
#
_entry.id   3775634a7010819a0cd0375b82b44387
#
_cell.length_a   1.000
_cell.length_b   1.000
_cell.length_c   1.000
_cell.angle_alpha   90.00
_cell.angle_beta   90.00
_cell.angle_gamma   90.00
#
_symmetry.space_group_name_H-M   'P 1'
#
loop_
_entity.id
_entity.type
_entity.pdbx_description
1 polymer ?
#
loop_
_entity_poly.entity_id
_entity_poly.type
_entity_poly.pdbx_seq_one_letter_code
_entity_poly.pdbx_strand_id
1 'polypeptide(L)'
;KSASAFSSGLKEIIIKKEIDDENLNKIEEFLIQSDVGIEAASEIREIISTKKVNPNKDLTLEINLILKEYIVSLMKPLENSSFFTKKEKLNATLISGVNGVGKTTSIGKIGKILKANQNKVMFAASDTFRAAAIEQLENWANKIDVQITKSSQGSDPASVAYKAIEKAIKNNFNQVLID
;
A
#
# COMPACT_ATOMS: atom_id res chain seq x y z
N LYS A 1 0.17 2.68 15.86
CA LYS A 1 1.02 1.87 16.78
C LYS A 1 2.36 1.47 16.14
N SER A 2 2.41 1.08 14.87
CA SER A 2 3.68 0.65 14.22
C SER A 2 4.69 1.79 14.03
N ALA A 3 4.26 2.98 13.59
CA ALA A 3 5.16 4.11 13.36
C ALA A 3 5.80 4.64 14.65
N SER A 4 5.06 4.64 15.78
CA SER A 4 5.62 5.04 17.07
C SER A 4 6.62 4.03 17.62
N ALA A 5 6.38 2.73 17.41
CA ALA A 5 7.31 1.67 17.81
C ALA A 5 8.62 1.73 16.99
N PHE A 6 8.50 1.95 15.67
CA PHE A 6 9.66 2.14 14.80
C PHE A 6 10.52 3.35 15.23
N SER A 7 9.88 4.51 15.46
CA SER A 7 10.57 5.72 15.90
C SER A 7 11.23 5.55 17.29
N SER A 8 10.61 4.77 18.21
CA SER A 8 11.19 4.45 19.51
C SER A 8 12.39 3.53 19.40
N GLY A 9 12.32 2.49 18.55
CA GLY A 9 13.44 1.58 18.30
C GLY A 9 14.67 2.29 17.73
N LEU A 10 14.47 3.19 16.77
CA LEU A 10 15.54 4.04 16.25
C LEU A 10 16.17 4.93 17.35
N LYS A 11 15.36 5.51 18.24
CA LYS A 11 15.86 6.32 19.36
C LYS A 11 16.74 5.52 20.32
N GLU A 12 16.41 4.26 20.59
CA GLU A 12 17.20 3.41 21.48
C GLU A 12 18.58 3.07 20.88
N ILE A 13 18.70 2.99 19.57
CA ILE A 13 19.97 2.74 18.88
C ILE A 13 20.85 3.99 18.87
N ILE A 14 20.23 5.17 18.75
CA ILE A 14 20.91 6.47 18.57
C ILE A 14 21.12 7.18 19.90
N ILE A 15 21.57 6.49 20.93
CA ILE A 15 21.80 7.11 22.25
C ILE A 15 23.04 8.03 22.25
N LYS A 16 24.01 7.81 21.38
CA LYS A 16 25.23 8.62 21.24
C LYS A 16 25.04 9.74 20.22
N LYS A 17 25.62 10.92 20.48
CA LYS A 17 25.58 12.09 19.58
C LYS A 17 26.40 11.94 18.29
N GLU A 18 27.11 10.85 18.11
CA GLU A 18 27.94 10.57 16.94
C GLU A 18 27.50 9.27 16.28
N ILE A 19 27.47 9.28 14.96
CA ILE A 19 27.20 8.08 14.14
C ILE A 19 28.55 7.42 13.88
N ASP A 20 28.86 6.39 14.65
CA ASP A 20 29.97 5.48 14.40
C ASP A 20 29.51 4.27 13.57
N ASP A 21 30.48 3.48 13.09
CA ASP A 21 30.19 2.28 12.31
C ASP A 21 29.35 1.25 13.07
N GLU A 22 29.47 1.20 14.40
CA GLU A 22 28.67 0.32 15.23
C GLU A 22 27.18 0.74 15.21
N ASN A 23 26.90 2.04 15.30
CA ASN A 23 25.55 2.57 15.23
C ASN A 23 24.95 2.40 13.82
N LEU A 24 25.75 2.59 12.77
CA LEU A 24 25.33 2.35 11.39
C LEU A 24 24.91 0.89 11.17
N ASN A 25 25.69 -0.06 11.67
CA ASN A 25 25.36 -1.48 11.58
C ASN A 25 24.07 -1.83 12.35
N LYS A 26 23.90 -1.26 13.56
CA LYS A 26 22.65 -1.44 14.33
C LYS A 26 21.43 -0.86 13.63
N ILE A 27 21.58 0.28 12.95
CA ILE A 27 20.49 0.87 12.16
C ILE A 27 20.14 -0.05 10.99
N GLU A 28 21.13 -0.56 10.26
CA GLU A 28 20.91 -1.50 9.15
C GLU A 28 20.20 -2.77 9.62
N GLU A 29 20.68 -3.40 10.69
CA GLU A 29 20.04 -4.58 11.29
C GLU A 29 18.60 -4.30 11.73
N PHE A 30 18.35 -3.16 12.35
CA PHE A 30 17.01 -2.74 12.77
C PHE A 30 16.07 -2.55 11.57
N LEU A 31 16.55 -1.98 10.48
CA LEU A 31 15.78 -1.83 9.25
C LEU A 31 15.42 -3.19 8.65
N ILE A 32 16.37 -4.13 8.61
CA ILE A 32 16.13 -5.50 8.11
C ILE A 32 15.12 -6.23 9.01
N GLN A 33 15.25 -6.13 10.33
CA GLN A 33 14.30 -6.70 11.30
C GLN A 33 12.89 -6.08 11.19
N SER A 34 12.82 -4.87 10.65
CA SER A 34 11.55 -4.16 10.36
C SER A 34 10.99 -4.44 8.97
N ASP A 35 11.37 -5.54 8.34
CA ASP A 35 10.97 -5.97 6.99
C ASP A 35 11.42 -5.02 5.85
N VAL A 36 12.42 -4.19 6.08
CA VAL A 36 13.09 -3.44 5.01
C VAL A 36 14.04 -4.39 4.28
N GLY A 37 13.94 -4.49 2.98
CA GLY A 37 14.83 -5.35 2.17
C GLY A 37 16.30 -5.02 2.40
N ILE A 38 17.18 -6.03 2.31
CA ILE A 38 18.63 -5.90 2.58
C ILE A 38 19.27 -4.80 1.73
N GLU A 39 18.94 -4.75 0.43
CA GLU A 39 19.48 -3.73 -0.49
C GLU A 39 19.08 -2.31 -0.03
N ALA A 40 17.80 -2.10 0.28
CA ALA A 40 17.33 -0.81 0.75
C ALA A 40 17.92 -0.41 2.11
N ALA A 41 18.10 -1.35 3.03
CA ALA A 41 18.73 -1.10 4.32
C ALA A 41 20.20 -0.68 4.15
N SER A 42 20.94 -1.34 3.26
CA SER A 42 22.35 -1.04 2.95
C SER A 42 22.49 0.34 2.28
N GLU A 43 21.62 0.67 1.31
CA GLU A 43 21.60 1.99 0.68
C GLU A 43 21.31 3.10 1.69
N ILE A 44 20.34 2.90 2.60
CA ILE A 44 20.04 3.85 3.68
C ILE A 44 21.25 4.04 4.60
N ARG A 45 21.93 2.94 4.97
CA ARG A 45 23.15 3.00 5.78
C ARG A 45 24.23 3.85 5.09
N GLU A 46 24.45 3.64 3.79
CA GLU A 46 25.41 4.42 3.02
C GLU A 46 25.04 5.92 2.97
N ILE A 47 23.77 6.23 2.74
CA ILE A 47 23.28 7.62 2.75
C ILE A 47 23.53 8.27 4.12
N ILE A 48 23.26 7.57 5.23
CA ILE A 48 23.48 8.07 6.56
C ILE A 48 24.99 8.30 6.82
N SER A 49 25.86 7.37 6.38
CA SER A 49 27.30 7.47 6.59
C SER A 49 27.94 8.66 5.84
N THR A 50 27.39 8.99 4.67
CA THR A 50 27.93 10.07 3.80
C THR A 50 27.36 11.45 4.17
N LYS A 51 26.17 11.53 4.75
CA LYS A 51 25.62 12.80 5.22
C LYS A 51 26.35 13.29 6.46
N LYS A 52 26.97 14.47 6.40
CA LYS A 52 27.48 15.18 7.59
C LYS A 52 26.30 15.56 8.49
N VAL A 53 26.01 14.70 9.44
CA VAL A 53 24.95 14.96 10.42
C VAL A 53 25.40 16.09 11.34
N ASN A 54 24.55 17.08 11.55
CA ASN A 54 24.89 18.22 12.41
C ASN A 54 24.81 17.79 13.89
N PRO A 55 25.93 17.78 14.65
CA PRO A 55 25.94 17.32 16.04
C PRO A 55 25.06 18.17 17.00
N ASN A 56 24.60 19.34 16.54
CA ASN A 56 23.71 20.22 17.29
C ASN A 56 22.22 19.97 17.04
N LYS A 57 21.87 19.06 16.12
CA LYS A 57 20.49 18.67 15.82
C LYS A 57 20.14 17.32 16.45
N ASP A 58 18.84 17.08 16.62
CA ASP A 58 18.35 15.76 17.02
C ASP A 58 18.62 14.75 15.91
N LEU A 59 19.58 13.86 16.15
CA LEU A 59 20.05 12.84 15.22
C LEU A 59 18.90 11.92 14.76
N THR A 60 17.97 11.63 15.66
CA THR A 60 16.79 10.81 15.34
C THR A 60 15.90 11.50 14.29
N LEU A 61 15.72 12.81 14.41
CA LEU A 61 14.95 13.58 13.43
C LEU A 61 15.64 13.60 12.06
N GLU A 62 16.96 13.76 12.02
CA GLU A 62 17.71 13.76 10.77
C GLU A 62 17.66 12.40 10.08
N ILE A 63 17.81 11.29 10.81
CA ILE A 63 17.68 9.94 10.25
C ILE A 63 16.26 9.70 9.75
N ASN A 64 15.23 10.09 10.49
CA ASN A 64 13.85 9.98 10.01
C ASN A 64 13.59 10.79 8.74
N LEU A 65 14.23 11.94 8.56
CA LEU A 65 14.16 12.71 7.32
C LEU A 65 14.83 11.98 6.15
N ILE A 66 16.01 11.40 6.37
CA ILE A 66 16.71 10.59 5.38
C ILE A 66 15.85 9.41 4.94
N LEU A 67 15.29 8.66 5.89
CA LEU A 67 14.39 7.55 5.62
C LEU A 67 13.17 7.98 4.80
N LYS A 68 12.55 9.10 5.19
CA LYS A 68 11.42 9.66 4.47
C LYS A 68 11.78 10.04 3.03
N GLU A 69 12.89 10.75 2.83
CA GLU A 69 13.37 11.16 1.51
C GLU A 69 13.66 9.93 0.64
N TYR A 70 14.31 8.91 1.19
CA TYR A 70 14.60 7.67 0.49
C TYR A 70 13.32 6.93 0.07
N ILE A 71 12.37 6.73 1.00
CA ILE A 71 11.08 6.09 0.69
C ILE A 71 10.31 6.87 -0.38
N VAL A 72 10.27 8.20 -0.27
CA VAL A 72 9.63 9.05 -1.27
C VAL A 72 10.30 8.89 -2.63
N SER A 73 11.62 8.81 -2.71
CA SER A 73 12.34 8.61 -3.98
C SER A 73 11.99 7.27 -4.64
N LEU A 74 11.84 6.21 -3.85
CA LEU A 74 11.43 4.89 -4.35
C LEU A 74 9.96 4.86 -4.83
N MET A 75 9.08 5.58 -4.13
CA MET A 75 7.65 5.58 -4.44
C MET A 75 7.26 6.54 -5.56
N LYS A 76 8.01 7.63 -5.74
CA LYS A 76 7.69 8.67 -6.72
C LYS A 76 7.55 8.18 -8.16
N PRO A 77 8.40 7.26 -8.69
CA PRO A 77 8.23 6.69 -10.02
C PRO A 77 6.94 5.90 -10.20
N LEU A 78 6.35 5.41 -9.10
CA LEU A 78 5.09 4.64 -9.08
C LEU A 78 3.86 5.54 -8.96
N GLU A 79 4.05 6.85 -8.76
CA GLU A 79 2.95 7.80 -8.64
C GLU A 79 2.20 7.91 -9.97
N ASN A 80 0.92 7.56 -9.95
CA ASN A 80 0.04 7.62 -11.12
C ASN A 80 -1.11 8.59 -10.87
N SER A 81 -0.88 9.86 -11.16
CA SER A 81 -1.88 10.92 -11.02
C SER A 81 -3.13 10.70 -11.88
N SER A 82 -3.00 9.92 -12.97
CA SER A 82 -4.10 9.61 -13.87
C SER A 82 -4.96 8.43 -13.41
N PHE A 83 -4.61 7.75 -12.30
CA PHE A 83 -5.36 6.58 -11.83
C PHE A 83 -6.85 6.89 -11.61
N PHE A 84 -7.16 8.02 -11.03
CA PHE A 84 -8.53 8.43 -10.70
C PHE A 84 -9.27 9.14 -11.84
N THR A 85 -8.60 9.43 -12.96
CA THR A 85 -9.26 10.06 -14.11
C THR A 85 -10.17 9.07 -14.83
N LYS A 86 -11.12 9.58 -15.61
CA LYS A 86 -11.96 8.75 -16.46
C LYS A 86 -11.11 7.99 -17.47
N LYS A 87 -11.36 6.70 -17.60
CA LYS A 87 -10.66 5.81 -18.56
C LYS A 87 -11.55 5.52 -19.75
N GLU A 88 -10.96 5.46 -20.93
CA GLU A 88 -11.65 5.03 -22.15
C GLU A 88 -11.63 3.50 -22.29
N LYS A 89 -10.55 2.85 -21.84
CA LYS A 89 -10.38 1.39 -21.86
C LYS A 89 -10.57 0.83 -20.46
N LEU A 90 -10.94 -0.46 -20.39
CA LEU A 90 -11.04 -1.17 -19.14
C LEU A 90 -9.69 -1.23 -18.43
N ASN A 91 -9.69 -0.84 -17.17
CA ASN A 91 -8.58 -0.97 -16.24
C ASN A 91 -9.01 -1.91 -15.09
N ALA A 92 -8.30 -3.01 -14.91
CA ALA A 92 -8.50 -3.93 -13.79
C ALA A 92 -7.40 -3.71 -12.75
N THR A 93 -7.80 -3.45 -11.52
CA THR A 93 -6.89 -3.18 -10.41
C THR A 93 -7.09 -4.19 -9.31
N LEU A 94 -6.05 -4.98 -9.02
CA LEU A 94 -6.00 -5.89 -7.88
C LEU A 94 -5.49 -5.14 -6.65
N ILE A 95 -6.24 -5.23 -5.55
CA ILE A 95 -5.87 -4.69 -4.26
C ILE A 95 -5.46 -5.84 -3.34
N SER A 96 -4.17 -5.94 -3.03
CA SER A 96 -3.64 -6.99 -2.18
C SER A 96 -3.09 -6.44 -0.86
N GLY A 97 -2.94 -7.31 0.13
CA GLY A 97 -2.39 -6.99 1.45
C GLY A 97 -2.78 -8.02 2.50
N VAL A 98 -2.14 -7.96 3.66
CA VAL A 98 -2.43 -8.87 4.78
C VAL A 98 -3.83 -8.66 5.35
N ASN A 99 -4.34 -9.63 6.12
CA ASN A 99 -5.65 -9.52 6.74
C ASN A 99 -5.71 -8.36 7.74
N GLY A 100 -6.86 -7.65 7.75
CA GLY A 100 -7.08 -6.52 8.68
C GLY A 100 -6.42 -5.20 8.30
N VAL A 101 -5.63 -5.13 7.22
CA VAL A 101 -4.95 -3.89 6.79
C VAL A 101 -5.90 -2.86 6.14
N GLY A 102 -7.13 -3.25 5.83
CA GLY A 102 -8.16 -2.36 5.29
C GLY A 102 -8.34 -2.42 3.77
N LYS A 103 -8.00 -3.54 3.11
CA LYS A 103 -8.19 -3.75 1.66
C LYS A 103 -9.61 -3.40 1.21
N THR A 104 -10.61 -4.11 1.72
CA THR A 104 -12.03 -3.95 1.34
C THR A 104 -12.55 -2.53 1.59
N THR A 105 -12.11 -1.90 2.69
CA THR A 105 -12.43 -0.49 2.97
C THR A 105 -11.79 0.45 1.95
N SER A 106 -10.56 0.18 1.55
CA SER A 106 -9.85 0.97 0.53
C SER A 106 -10.51 0.84 -0.82
N ILE A 107 -10.93 -0.37 -1.22
CA ILE A 107 -11.69 -0.61 -2.46
C ILE A 107 -12.97 0.23 -2.48
N GLY A 108 -13.74 0.24 -1.38
CA GLY A 108 -14.95 1.03 -1.28
C GLY A 108 -14.70 2.55 -1.45
N LYS A 109 -13.64 3.07 -0.82
CA LYS A 109 -13.25 4.49 -0.94
C LYS A 109 -12.75 4.83 -2.35
N ILE A 110 -11.89 4.01 -2.92
CA ILE A 110 -11.36 4.17 -4.29
C ILE A 110 -12.52 4.12 -5.28
N GLY A 111 -13.42 3.14 -5.16
CA GLY A 111 -14.60 3.01 -6.01
C GLY A 111 -15.49 4.23 -5.98
N LYS A 112 -15.70 4.84 -4.78
CA LYS A 112 -16.44 6.10 -4.63
C LYS A 112 -15.78 7.25 -5.40
N ILE A 113 -14.47 7.40 -5.30
CA ILE A 113 -13.72 8.46 -6.01
C ILE A 113 -13.79 8.24 -7.51
N LEU A 114 -13.55 7.01 -7.98
CA LEU A 114 -13.60 6.67 -9.40
C LEU A 114 -15.00 6.93 -9.99
N LYS A 115 -16.07 6.56 -9.27
CA LYS A 115 -17.45 6.83 -9.69
C LYS A 115 -17.73 8.34 -9.76
N ALA A 116 -17.27 9.11 -8.78
CA ALA A 116 -17.40 10.58 -8.79
C ALA A 116 -16.69 11.21 -9.99
N ASN A 117 -15.60 10.59 -10.46
CA ASN A 117 -14.87 10.99 -11.66
C ASN A 117 -15.42 10.33 -12.95
N GLN A 118 -16.72 10.01 -12.97
CA GLN A 118 -17.44 9.50 -14.13
C GLN A 118 -16.94 8.16 -14.69
N ASN A 119 -16.26 7.35 -13.88
CA ASN A 119 -15.93 5.98 -14.25
C ASN A 119 -17.12 5.06 -13.98
N LYS A 120 -17.34 4.08 -14.87
CA LYS A 120 -18.22 2.94 -14.64
C LYS A 120 -17.45 1.88 -13.90
N VAL A 121 -17.69 1.76 -12.60
CA VAL A 121 -16.92 0.91 -11.68
C VAL A 121 -17.67 -0.38 -11.40
N MET A 122 -16.96 -1.50 -11.39
CA MET A 122 -17.41 -2.80 -10.92
C MET A 122 -16.47 -3.34 -9.84
N PHE A 123 -17.01 -4.00 -8.83
CA PHE A 123 -16.24 -4.74 -7.83
C PHE A 123 -16.22 -6.23 -8.15
N ALA A 124 -15.10 -6.88 -7.82
CA ALA A 124 -14.96 -8.34 -7.86
C ALA A 124 -14.59 -8.84 -6.45
N ALA A 125 -15.50 -9.60 -5.83
CA ALA A 125 -15.29 -10.17 -4.50
C ALA A 125 -14.48 -11.46 -4.59
N SER A 126 -13.15 -11.33 -4.74
CA SER A 126 -12.24 -12.47 -4.94
C SER A 126 -11.64 -13.00 -3.64
N ASP A 127 -11.81 -12.35 -2.49
CA ASP A 127 -11.54 -12.94 -1.16
C ASP A 127 -12.65 -13.96 -0.80
N THR A 128 -12.70 -15.06 -1.54
CA THR A 128 -13.77 -16.07 -1.47
C THR A 128 -13.68 -16.96 -0.23
N PHE A 129 -12.53 -17.02 0.42
CA PHE A 129 -12.33 -17.83 1.63
C PHE A 129 -13.01 -17.21 2.86
N ARG A 130 -13.29 -15.91 2.82
CA ARG A 130 -13.85 -15.16 3.94
C ARG A 130 -15.25 -14.64 3.61
N ALA A 131 -16.28 -15.34 4.11
CA ALA A 131 -17.67 -14.91 3.90
C ALA A 131 -17.91 -13.44 4.29
N ALA A 132 -17.34 -13.00 5.41
CA ALA A 132 -17.44 -11.62 5.87
C ALA A 132 -16.78 -10.60 4.93
N ALA A 133 -15.74 -10.98 4.16
CA ALA A 133 -15.13 -10.10 3.18
C ALA A 133 -16.04 -9.87 1.98
N ILE A 134 -16.68 -10.94 1.48
CA ILE A 134 -17.66 -10.87 0.39
C ILE A 134 -18.81 -9.93 0.80
N GLU A 135 -19.39 -10.16 1.98
CA GLU A 135 -20.51 -9.34 2.51
C GLU A 135 -20.09 -7.89 2.72
N GLN A 136 -18.88 -7.65 3.25
CA GLN A 136 -18.36 -6.30 3.45
C GLN A 136 -18.21 -5.55 2.13
N LEU A 137 -17.68 -6.21 1.09
CA LEU A 137 -17.53 -5.59 -0.23
C LEU A 137 -18.88 -5.33 -0.88
N GLU A 138 -19.84 -6.24 -0.70
CA GLU A 138 -21.23 -6.05 -1.16
C GLU A 138 -21.90 -4.85 -0.51
N ASN A 139 -21.73 -4.69 0.81
CA ASN A 139 -22.24 -3.52 1.53
C ASN A 139 -21.62 -2.21 1.00
N TRP A 140 -20.33 -2.22 0.65
CA TRP A 140 -19.70 -1.08 -0.01
C TRP A 140 -20.27 -0.83 -1.40
N ALA A 141 -20.47 -1.89 -2.21
CA ALA A 141 -21.04 -1.78 -3.56
C ALA A 141 -22.44 -1.14 -3.51
N ASN A 142 -23.30 -1.62 -2.60
CA ASN A 142 -24.63 -1.09 -2.39
C ASN A 142 -24.61 0.38 -1.91
N LYS A 143 -23.72 0.71 -0.95
CA LYS A 143 -23.60 2.06 -0.39
C LYS A 143 -23.21 3.12 -1.43
N ILE A 144 -22.40 2.77 -2.40
CA ILE A 144 -21.94 3.69 -3.45
C ILE A 144 -22.62 3.44 -4.79
N ASP A 145 -23.57 2.49 -4.84
CA ASP A 145 -24.32 2.10 -6.03
C ASP A 145 -23.39 1.75 -7.20
N VAL A 146 -22.58 0.69 -7.04
CA VAL A 146 -21.76 0.08 -8.08
C VAL A 146 -22.07 -1.40 -8.20
N GLN A 147 -21.87 -1.97 -9.38
CA GLN A 147 -22.08 -3.40 -9.59
C GLN A 147 -20.97 -4.22 -8.92
N ILE A 148 -21.35 -5.40 -8.45
CA ILE A 148 -20.41 -6.37 -7.87
C ILE A 148 -20.57 -7.72 -8.58
N THR A 149 -19.45 -8.38 -8.84
CA THR A 149 -19.39 -9.80 -9.20
C THR A 149 -18.89 -10.59 -8.00
N LYS A 150 -19.66 -11.58 -7.59
CA LYS A 150 -19.36 -12.48 -6.48
C LYS A 150 -19.70 -13.92 -6.86
N SER A 151 -19.14 -14.87 -6.16
CA SER A 151 -19.46 -16.29 -6.22
C SER A 151 -19.70 -16.82 -4.80
N SER A 152 -20.08 -18.10 -4.68
CA SER A 152 -20.20 -18.75 -3.37
C SER A 152 -18.85 -18.78 -2.64
N GLN A 153 -18.94 -18.83 -1.31
CA GLN A 153 -17.75 -18.99 -0.47
C GLN A 153 -16.95 -20.23 -0.90
N GLY A 154 -15.63 -20.15 -0.93
CA GLY A 154 -14.73 -21.22 -1.36
C GLY A 154 -14.57 -21.38 -2.88
N SER A 155 -15.23 -20.54 -3.68
CA SER A 155 -14.98 -20.51 -5.12
C SER A 155 -13.53 -20.09 -5.42
N ASP A 156 -13.01 -20.50 -6.57
CA ASP A 156 -11.69 -20.05 -7.01
C ASP A 156 -11.63 -18.53 -7.21
N PRO A 157 -10.74 -17.81 -6.47
CA PRO A 157 -10.60 -16.35 -6.57
C PRO A 157 -10.32 -15.84 -7.97
N ALA A 158 -9.47 -16.56 -8.73
CA ALA A 158 -9.12 -16.19 -10.10
C ALA A 158 -10.33 -16.29 -11.03
N SER A 159 -11.18 -17.29 -10.84
CA SER A 159 -12.44 -17.45 -11.59
C SER A 159 -13.40 -16.28 -11.35
N VAL A 160 -13.48 -15.75 -10.11
CA VAL A 160 -14.33 -14.60 -9.80
C VAL A 160 -13.79 -13.34 -10.47
N ALA A 161 -12.48 -13.11 -10.39
CA ALA A 161 -11.82 -11.98 -11.05
C ALA A 161 -12.03 -12.03 -12.58
N TYR A 162 -11.82 -13.19 -13.18
CA TYR A 162 -12.02 -13.41 -14.62
C TYR A 162 -13.45 -13.08 -15.05
N LYS A 163 -14.46 -13.66 -14.38
CA LYS A 163 -15.88 -13.39 -14.64
C LYS A 163 -16.24 -11.91 -14.50
N ALA A 164 -15.64 -11.23 -13.53
CA ALA A 164 -15.85 -9.79 -13.35
C ALA A 164 -15.30 -8.99 -14.54
N ILE A 165 -14.11 -9.34 -15.03
CA ILE A 165 -13.48 -8.71 -16.20
C ILE A 165 -14.31 -8.96 -17.45
N GLU A 166 -14.72 -10.19 -17.72
CA GLU A 166 -15.59 -10.52 -18.86
C GLU A 166 -16.91 -9.72 -18.82
N LYS A 167 -17.56 -9.71 -17.66
CA LYS A 167 -18.80 -8.94 -17.45
C LYS A 167 -18.59 -7.45 -17.66
N ALA A 168 -17.45 -6.94 -17.20
CA ALA A 168 -17.09 -5.53 -17.34
C ALA A 168 -16.89 -5.14 -18.81
N ILE A 169 -16.19 -5.98 -19.59
CA ILE A 169 -16.01 -5.78 -21.03
C ILE A 169 -17.36 -5.77 -21.73
N LYS A 170 -18.20 -6.79 -21.49
CA LYS A 170 -19.51 -6.94 -22.13
C LYS A 170 -20.45 -5.77 -21.86
N ASN A 171 -20.34 -5.13 -20.68
CA ASN A 171 -21.25 -4.06 -20.25
C ASN A 171 -20.59 -2.66 -20.29
N ASN A 172 -19.45 -2.53 -20.96
CA ASN A 172 -18.73 -1.27 -21.14
C ASN A 172 -18.39 -0.55 -19.80
N PHE A 173 -17.94 -1.33 -18.80
CA PHE A 173 -17.28 -0.79 -17.64
C PHE A 173 -15.86 -0.40 -18.01
N ASN A 174 -15.32 0.61 -17.32
CA ASN A 174 -13.93 1.04 -17.54
C ASN A 174 -13.04 0.87 -16.31
N GLN A 175 -13.60 0.42 -15.17
CA GLN A 175 -12.85 0.12 -13.97
C GLN A 175 -13.38 -1.15 -13.30
N VAL A 176 -12.50 -2.11 -13.01
CA VAL A 176 -12.76 -3.27 -12.14
C VAL A 176 -11.81 -3.21 -10.96
N LEU A 177 -12.34 -3.17 -9.73
CA LEU A 177 -11.56 -3.27 -8.50
C LEU A 177 -11.74 -4.68 -7.94
N ILE A 178 -10.63 -5.39 -7.75
CA ILE A 178 -10.59 -6.80 -7.34
C ILE A 178 -10.03 -6.86 -5.91
N ASP A 179 -10.79 -7.48 -4.97
CA ASP A 179 -10.38 -7.69 -3.58
C ASP A 179 -9.50 -8.93 -3.45
#